data_54a0351fc31d23dda6150fe7c1c02736
#
_entry.id   54a0351fc31d23dda6150fe7c1c02736
#
_cell.length_a   1.000
_cell.length_b   1.000
_cell.length_c   1.000
_cell.angle_alpha   90.00
_cell.angle_beta   90.00
_cell.angle_gamma   90.00
#
_symmetry.space_group_name_H-M   'P 1'
#
loop_
_entity.id
_entity.type
_entity.pdbx_description
1 polymer ?
#
loop_
_entity_poly.entity_id
_entity_poly.type
_entity_poly.pdbx_seq_one_letter_code
_entity_poly.pdbx_strand_id
1 'polypeptide(L)'
;PAVFFIPGYNCGSIEGFAGNFNGKMIEGWVKKGYTVYTVEKSGLGDSKDCRPCMEVDLQTDIELFETAYRDFAALPYVDRNNLFIWGHSMGGIIAPMIVSQQAVKGIIVFGTVFRPWSEFLLEMHRVQKPLLDSLDYEQTETFVRLIQKVYYEFFVLKKSPAELFQNPAYKNIVETELEYKPGKVDMWGRHWRFWQQLDSINLAVAWQRVNCKVLVFQGGSDFIQCAAVEPYLISAAVNKAHPGNATTVTIPQLDHLLMHSMNFEQAVKNMNQKDYLNGNFDSRLLNESIRWMDKMLGK
;
A
#
# COMPACT_ATOMS: atom_id res chain seq x y z
N PRO A 1 17.06 -12.30 -13.26
CA PRO A 1 16.48 -11.20 -12.49
C PRO A 1 15.20 -11.66 -11.79
N ALA A 2 14.89 -11.04 -10.65
CA ALA A 2 13.73 -11.44 -9.87
C ALA A 2 13.01 -10.24 -9.25
N VAL A 3 11.72 -10.41 -8.96
CA VAL A 3 10.84 -9.43 -8.32
C VAL A 3 10.29 -10.03 -7.04
N PHE A 4 10.53 -9.37 -5.92
CA PHE A 4 9.86 -9.63 -4.65
C PHE A 4 8.58 -8.78 -4.59
N PHE A 5 7.43 -9.44 -4.54
CA PHE A 5 6.13 -8.79 -4.61
C PHE A 5 5.52 -8.61 -3.21
N ILE A 6 5.27 -7.38 -2.80
CA ILE A 6 4.64 -7.04 -1.53
C ILE A 6 3.25 -6.46 -1.82
N PRO A 7 2.16 -7.19 -1.48
CA PRO A 7 0.79 -6.74 -1.72
C PRO A 7 0.34 -5.66 -0.73
N GLY A 8 -0.87 -5.14 -0.92
CA GLY A 8 -1.56 -4.24 0.01
C GLY A 8 -1.85 -4.85 1.38
N TYR A 9 -2.49 -4.09 2.27
CA TYR A 9 -2.67 -4.46 3.69
C TYR A 9 -3.68 -5.59 3.95
N ASN A 10 -4.63 -5.81 3.06
CA ASN A 10 -5.75 -6.72 3.27
C ASN A 10 -5.30 -8.16 3.59
N CYS A 11 -6.11 -8.86 4.34
CA CYS A 11 -5.93 -10.25 4.71
C CYS A 11 -6.52 -11.19 3.65
N GLY A 12 -6.09 -11.04 2.39
CA GLY A 12 -6.41 -11.94 1.29
C GLY A 12 -5.25 -12.88 1.00
N SER A 13 -5.54 -14.18 0.76
CA SER A 13 -4.54 -15.14 0.34
C SER A 13 -3.99 -14.83 -1.06
N ILE A 14 -2.71 -15.11 -1.30
CA ILE A 14 -2.07 -15.03 -2.62
C ILE A 14 -2.69 -16.03 -3.62
N GLU A 15 -3.31 -17.10 -3.15
CA GLU A 15 -4.09 -18.03 -3.99
C GLU A 15 -5.21 -17.31 -4.75
N GLY A 16 -5.77 -16.24 -4.16
CA GLY A 16 -6.77 -15.38 -4.78
C GLY A 16 -6.24 -14.42 -5.85
N PHE A 17 -4.93 -14.44 -6.16
CA PHE A 17 -4.36 -13.53 -7.17
C PHE A 17 -4.68 -13.95 -8.60
N ALA A 18 -4.99 -15.23 -8.84
CA ALA A 18 -5.34 -15.71 -10.17
C ALA A 18 -6.50 -14.89 -10.78
N GLY A 19 -6.26 -14.31 -11.95
CA GLY A 19 -7.24 -13.51 -12.69
C GLY A 19 -7.41 -12.05 -12.25
N ASN A 20 -6.98 -11.67 -11.05
CA ASN A 20 -7.02 -10.27 -10.61
C ASN A 20 -5.77 -9.50 -11.05
N PHE A 21 -5.68 -8.20 -10.73
CA PHE A 21 -4.57 -7.34 -11.13
C PHE A 21 -3.21 -7.80 -10.60
N ASN A 22 -3.14 -8.36 -9.39
CA ASN A 22 -1.89 -8.90 -8.84
C ASN A 22 -1.39 -10.08 -9.68
N GLY A 23 -2.27 -11.02 -10.01
CA GLY A 23 -1.95 -12.15 -10.89
C GLY A 23 -1.51 -11.69 -12.28
N LYS A 24 -2.19 -10.70 -12.88
CA LYS A 24 -1.82 -10.15 -14.18
C LYS A 24 -0.45 -9.46 -14.17
N MET A 25 -0.09 -8.77 -13.09
CA MET A 25 1.25 -8.22 -12.90
C MET A 25 2.30 -9.33 -12.83
N ILE A 26 2.07 -10.35 -11.99
CA ILE A 26 2.97 -11.51 -11.83
C ILE A 26 3.15 -12.24 -13.17
N GLU A 27 2.05 -12.58 -13.85
CA GLU A 27 2.09 -13.24 -15.18
C GLU A 27 2.87 -12.41 -16.21
N GLY A 28 2.69 -11.10 -16.21
CA GLY A 28 3.37 -10.20 -17.12
C GLY A 28 4.88 -10.20 -16.94
N TRP A 29 5.38 -10.16 -15.71
CA TRP A 29 6.81 -10.25 -15.43
C TRP A 29 7.36 -11.65 -15.70
N VAL A 30 6.65 -12.72 -15.33
CA VAL A 30 7.07 -14.10 -15.62
C VAL A 30 7.19 -14.34 -17.13
N LYS A 31 6.25 -13.87 -17.94
CA LYS A 31 6.31 -13.93 -19.43
C LYS A 31 7.53 -13.19 -20.00
N LYS A 32 8.12 -12.26 -19.26
CA LYS A 32 9.34 -11.52 -19.62
C LYS A 32 10.61 -12.10 -19.02
N GLY A 33 10.52 -13.26 -18.39
CA GLY A 33 11.67 -13.99 -17.85
C GLY A 33 12.14 -13.52 -16.47
N TYR A 34 11.29 -12.81 -15.71
CA TYR A 34 11.54 -12.53 -14.32
C TYR A 34 11.03 -13.66 -13.43
N THR A 35 11.81 -14.06 -12.43
CA THR A 35 11.30 -14.86 -11.31
C THR A 35 10.50 -13.94 -10.40
N VAL A 36 9.29 -14.33 -10.03
CA VAL A 36 8.47 -13.56 -9.09
C VAL A 36 8.25 -14.38 -7.84
N TYR A 37 8.45 -13.75 -6.69
CA TYR A 37 8.18 -14.34 -5.38
C TYR A 37 7.24 -13.43 -4.59
N THR A 38 6.24 -14.03 -3.99
CA THR A 38 5.37 -13.41 -2.99
C THR A 38 5.11 -14.41 -1.88
N VAL A 39 4.76 -13.93 -0.71
CA VAL A 39 4.56 -14.76 0.48
C VAL A 39 3.17 -14.53 1.06
N GLU A 40 2.58 -15.60 1.59
CA GLU A 40 1.34 -15.50 2.37
C GLU A 40 1.57 -14.68 3.63
N LYS A 41 0.60 -13.84 3.96
CA LYS A 41 0.54 -13.23 5.28
C LYS A 41 0.22 -14.28 6.34
N SER A 42 0.58 -13.98 7.57
CA SER A 42 0.30 -14.83 8.72
C SER A 42 -1.18 -15.26 8.77
N GLY A 43 -1.43 -16.53 9.01
CA GLY A 43 -2.78 -17.10 9.14
C GLY A 43 -3.54 -17.30 7.83
N LEU A 44 -2.87 -17.18 6.65
CA LEU A 44 -3.49 -17.35 5.34
C LEU A 44 -2.80 -18.45 4.53
N GLY A 45 -3.51 -19.06 3.60
CA GLY A 45 -2.99 -20.07 2.67
C GLY A 45 -2.07 -21.09 3.36
N ASP A 46 -0.86 -21.23 2.87
CA ASP A 46 0.16 -22.14 3.46
C ASP A 46 0.65 -21.70 4.85
N SER A 47 0.37 -20.46 5.28
CA SER A 47 0.69 -19.92 6.62
C SER A 47 -0.50 -20.01 7.60
N LYS A 48 -1.52 -20.81 7.32
CA LYS A 48 -2.79 -20.93 8.07
C LYS A 48 -2.63 -21.28 9.55
N ASP A 49 -1.57 -21.99 9.91
CA ASP A 49 -1.29 -22.41 11.29
C ASP A 49 -0.61 -21.31 12.13
N CYS A 50 -0.33 -20.16 11.52
CA CYS A 50 0.20 -18.98 12.20
C CYS A 50 -0.92 -18.12 12.80
N ARG A 51 -0.54 -17.05 13.53
CA ARG A 51 -1.50 -16.08 14.07
C ARG A 51 -2.38 -15.51 12.95
N PRO A 52 -3.70 -15.37 13.16
CA PRO A 52 -4.61 -14.79 12.16
C PRO A 52 -4.12 -13.40 11.68
N CYS A 53 -4.17 -13.15 10.39
CA CYS A 53 -3.69 -11.90 9.77
C CYS A 53 -4.29 -10.64 10.43
N MET A 54 -5.57 -10.68 10.80
CA MET A 54 -6.25 -9.56 11.47
C MET A 54 -5.77 -9.30 12.90
N GLU A 55 -4.99 -10.20 13.48
CA GLU A 55 -4.41 -10.07 14.82
C GLU A 55 -2.92 -9.70 14.77
N VAL A 56 -2.34 -9.58 13.57
CA VAL A 56 -0.93 -9.23 13.38
C VAL A 56 -0.78 -7.73 13.27
N ASP A 57 0.18 -7.17 14.00
CA ASP A 57 0.54 -5.76 13.93
C ASP A 57 1.54 -5.47 12.79
N LEU A 58 1.79 -4.20 12.49
CA LEU A 58 2.64 -3.81 11.36
C LEU A 58 4.10 -4.22 11.52
N GLN A 59 4.63 -4.11 12.74
CA GLN A 59 6.03 -4.48 13.01
C GLN A 59 6.27 -5.96 12.70
N THR A 60 5.34 -6.82 13.13
CA THR A 60 5.37 -8.25 12.82
C THR A 60 5.27 -8.51 11.30
N ASP A 61 4.39 -7.79 10.60
CA ASP A 61 4.28 -7.91 9.13
C ASP A 61 5.60 -7.51 8.44
N ILE A 62 6.25 -6.43 8.86
CA ILE A 62 7.54 -6.00 8.32
C ILE A 62 8.59 -7.09 8.51
N GLU A 63 8.72 -7.63 9.72
CA GLU A 63 9.67 -8.70 10.05
C GLU A 63 9.45 -9.98 9.22
N LEU A 64 8.19 -10.33 8.97
CA LEU A 64 7.82 -11.46 8.11
C LEU A 64 8.25 -11.21 6.66
N PHE A 65 7.99 -10.02 6.10
CA PHE A 65 8.42 -9.69 4.75
C PHE A 65 9.95 -9.55 4.62
N GLU A 66 10.63 -9.02 5.63
CA GLU A 66 12.10 -8.98 5.69
C GLU A 66 12.70 -10.38 5.67
N THR A 67 12.13 -11.30 6.47
CA THR A 67 12.57 -12.70 6.53
C THR A 67 12.34 -13.40 5.19
N ALA A 68 11.13 -13.26 4.63
CA ALA A 68 10.79 -13.83 3.33
C ALA A 68 11.69 -13.30 2.20
N TYR A 69 12.00 -11.99 2.21
CA TYR A 69 12.92 -11.40 1.23
C TYR A 69 14.33 -11.99 1.35
N ARG A 70 14.86 -12.12 2.57
CA ARG A 70 16.20 -12.69 2.83
C ARG A 70 16.27 -14.13 2.35
N ASP A 71 15.25 -14.95 2.66
CA ASP A 71 15.18 -16.34 2.26
C ASP A 71 15.08 -16.47 0.74
N PHE A 72 14.22 -15.64 0.10
CA PHE A 72 14.13 -15.57 -1.36
C PHE A 72 15.47 -15.18 -1.99
N ALA A 73 16.15 -14.16 -1.50
CA ALA A 73 17.43 -13.72 -2.01
C ALA A 73 18.55 -14.80 -1.82
N ALA A 74 18.35 -15.75 -0.92
CA ALA A 74 19.29 -16.85 -0.68
C ALA A 74 19.10 -18.04 -1.63
N LEU A 75 18.00 -18.12 -2.38
CA LEU A 75 17.74 -19.24 -3.29
C LEU A 75 18.79 -19.32 -4.40
N PRO A 76 19.27 -20.51 -4.74
CA PRO A 76 20.42 -20.69 -5.64
C PRO A 76 20.15 -20.26 -7.09
N TYR A 77 18.90 -20.16 -7.50
CA TYR A 77 18.49 -19.73 -8.84
C TYR A 77 18.13 -18.25 -8.91
N VAL A 78 18.23 -17.51 -7.80
CA VAL A 78 17.96 -16.07 -7.75
C VAL A 78 19.26 -15.29 -7.91
N ASP A 79 19.29 -14.42 -8.93
CA ASP A 79 20.40 -13.50 -9.13
C ASP A 79 20.29 -12.31 -8.16
N ARG A 80 21.07 -12.36 -7.08
CA ARG A 80 21.07 -11.34 -6.02
C ARG A 80 21.42 -9.93 -6.49
N ASN A 81 22.17 -9.80 -7.59
CA ASN A 81 22.55 -8.51 -8.14
C ASN A 81 21.43 -7.89 -8.98
N ASN A 82 20.42 -8.65 -9.33
CA ASN A 82 19.31 -8.26 -10.18
C ASN A 82 17.95 -8.52 -9.51
N LEU A 83 17.85 -8.20 -8.23
CA LEU A 83 16.62 -8.23 -7.42
C LEU A 83 15.93 -6.89 -7.43
N PHE A 84 14.63 -6.92 -7.66
CA PHE A 84 13.73 -5.78 -7.57
C PHE A 84 12.66 -6.02 -6.51
N ILE A 85 12.14 -4.95 -5.92
CA ILE A 85 10.95 -5.00 -5.06
C ILE A 85 9.82 -4.29 -5.76
N TRP A 86 8.65 -4.92 -5.79
CA TRP A 86 7.37 -4.29 -6.12
C TRP A 86 6.54 -4.14 -4.85
N GLY A 87 6.12 -2.90 -4.56
CA GLY A 87 5.25 -2.59 -3.43
C GLY A 87 3.95 -1.92 -3.90
N HIS A 88 2.81 -2.59 -3.71
CA HIS A 88 1.50 -2.03 -3.98
C HIS A 88 0.84 -1.57 -2.68
N SER A 89 0.32 -0.32 -2.67
CA SER A 89 -0.40 0.22 -1.51
C SER A 89 0.48 0.14 -0.24
N MET A 90 0.06 -0.58 0.80
CA MET A 90 0.84 -0.84 2.02
C MET A 90 2.20 -1.48 1.73
N GLY A 91 2.31 -2.29 0.68
CA GLY A 91 3.59 -2.87 0.25
C GLY A 91 4.63 -1.81 -0.10
N GLY A 92 4.21 -0.64 -0.58
CA GLY A 92 5.10 0.49 -0.83
C GLY A 92 5.61 1.17 0.45
N ILE A 93 4.94 1.00 1.58
CA ILE A 93 5.41 1.45 2.90
C ILE A 93 6.41 0.46 3.48
N ILE A 94 6.19 -0.83 3.28
CA ILE A 94 7.07 -1.91 3.76
C ILE A 94 8.39 -1.95 2.96
N ALA A 95 8.35 -1.69 1.66
CA ALA A 95 9.51 -1.78 0.78
C ALA A 95 10.76 -1.01 1.27
N PRO A 96 10.71 0.27 1.68
CA PRO A 96 11.89 0.99 2.17
C PRO A 96 12.42 0.43 3.50
N MET A 97 11.63 -0.28 4.30
CA MET A 97 12.07 -0.93 5.54
C MET A 97 12.99 -2.11 5.22
N ILE A 98 12.59 -2.96 4.27
CA ILE A 98 13.39 -4.12 3.83
C ILE A 98 14.75 -3.67 3.30
N VAL A 99 14.79 -2.68 2.42
CA VAL A 99 16.06 -2.26 1.77
C VAL A 99 17.01 -1.51 2.68
N SER A 100 16.55 -1.04 3.84
CA SER A 100 17.46 -0.48 4.83
C SER A 100 18.49 -1.50 5.34
N GLN A 101 18.21 -2.79 5.16
CA GLN A 101 19.01 -3.91 5.65
C GLN A 101 19.51 -4.84 4.53
N GLN A 102 18.97 -4.73 3.31
CA GLN A 102 19.23 -5.67 2.21
C GLN A 102 19.57 -4.93 0.91
N ALA A 103 20.49 -5.50 0.14
CA ALA A 103 20.80 -4.95 -1.18
C ALA A 103 19.68 -5.27 -2.18
N VAL A 104 19.22 -4.24 -2.88
CA VAL A 104 18.23 -4.34 -3.98
C VAL A 104 18.74 -3.53 -5.17
N LYS A 105 18.46 -3.96 -6.38
CA LYS A 105 18.77 -3.21 -7.60
C LYS A 105 17.83 -2.03 -7.77
N GLY A 106 16.56 -2.21 -7.45
CA GLY A 106 15.58 -1.14 -7.52
C GLY A 106 14.23 -1.48 -6.88
N ILE A 107 13.50 -0.44 -6.54
CA ILE A 107 12.15 -0.51 -5.96
C ILE A 107 11.17 0.12 -6.93
N ILE A 108 10.02 -0.51 -7.09
CA ILE A 108 8.88 0.04 -7.82
C ILE A 108 7.70 0.09 -6.85
N VAL A 109 7.05 1.24 -6.72
CA VAL A 109 5.87 1.38 -5.84
C VAL A 109 4.71 2.06 -6.56
N PHE A 110 3.50 1.67 -6.19
CA PHE A 110 2.26 2.23 -6.71
C PHE A 110 1.20 2.33 -5.61
N GLY A 111 0.43 3.42 -5.60
CA GLY A 111 -0.72 3.58 -4.71
C GLY A 111 -0.35 3.66 -3.23
N THR A 112 0.84 4.16 -2.90
CA THR A 112 1.38 4.24 -1.54
C THR A 112 1.45 5.68 -1.03
N VAL A 113 1.64 5.85 0.27
CA VAL A 113 1.66 7.15 0.96
C VAL A 113 3.03 7.46 1.54
N PHE A 114 3.26 8.75 1.83
CA PHE A 114 4.50 9.28 2.38
C PHE A 114 4.30 10.00 3.71
N ARG A 115 3.20 10.75 3.85
CA ARG A 115 2.87 11.47 5.08
C ARG A 115 2.40 10.52 6.20
N PRO A 116 2.37 10.96 7.47
CA PRO A 116 1.73 10.21 8.54
C PRO A 116 0.34 9.73 8.15
N TRP A 117 0.00 8.51 8.57
CA TRP A 117 -1.26 7.88 8.16
C TRP A 117 -2.49 8.71 8.55
N SER A 118 -2.47 9.31 9.73
CA SER A 118 -3.53 10.20 10.20
C SER A 118 -3.74 11.43 9.31
N GLU A 119 -2.66 12.04 8.82
CA GLU A 119 -2.75 13.17 7.88
C GLU A 119 -3.33 12.74 6.53
N PHE A 120 -2.84 11.61 6.00
CA PHE A 120 -3.36 11.04 4.77
C PHE A 120 -4.85 10.71 4.87
N LEU A 121 -5.31 10.12 5.98
CA LEU A 121 -6.72 9.80 6.20
C LEU A 121 -7.61 11.05 6.19
N LEU A 122 -7.16 12.18 6.76
CA LEU A 122 -7.93 13.42 6.71
C LEU A 122 -8.08 13.96 5.26
N GLU A 123 -7.03 13.86 4.47
CA GLU A 123 -7.07 14.19 3.04
C GLU A 123 -8.00 13.24 2.28
N MET A 124 -7.87 11.94 2.54
CA MET A 124 -8.70 10.90 1.95
C MET A 124 -10.20 11.15 2.23
N HIS A 125 -10.56 11.50 3.45
CA HIS A 125 -11.94 11.83 3.78
C HIS A 125 -12.48 13.02 2.98
N ARG A 126 -11.67 14.07 2.75
CA ARG A 126 -12.07 15.22 1.93
C ARG A 126 -12.39 14.84 0.49
N VAL A 127 -11.72 13.81 -0.02
CA VAL A 127 -11.97 13.29 -1.38
C VAL A 127 -13.09 12.26 -1.39
N GLN A 128 -13.07 11.30 -0.45
CA GLN A 128 -13.97 10.15 -0.49
C GLN A 128 -15.37 10.44 0.05
N LYS A 129 -15.54 11.32 1.05
CA LYS A 129 -16.86 11.61 1.61
C LYS A 129 -17.83 12.22 0.57
N PRO A 130 -17.43 13.19 -0.27
CA PRO A 130 -18.26 13.63 -1.39
C PRO A 130 -18.57 12.51 -2.40
N LEU A 131 -17.59 11.65 -2.70
CA LEU A 131 -17.73 10.60 -3.71
C LEU A 131 -18.61 9.42 -3.26
N LEU A 132 -18.47 9.00 -2.01
CA LEU A 132 -19.11 7.78 -1.50
C LEU A 132 -20.42 8.08 -0.76
N ASP A 133 -20.43 9.17 0.02
CA ASP A 133 -21.53 9.52 0.92
C ASP A 133 -22.32 10.73 0.44
N SER A 134 -21.94 11.32 -0.72
CA SER A 134 -22.57 12.50 -1.31
C SER A 134 -22.62 13.73 -0.38
N LEU A 135 -21.65 13.85 0.54
CA LEU A 135 -21.58 15.02 1.41
C LEU A 135 -21.13 16.25 0.63
N ASP A 136 -21.74 17.38 0.92
CA ASP A 136 -21.25 18.67 0.42
C ASP A 136 -19.98 19.12 1.16
N TYR A 137 -19.43 20.27 0.74
CA TYR A 137 -18.19 20.80 1.30
C TYR A 137 -18.29 21.09 2.81
N GLU A 138 -19.39 21.71 3.26
CA GLU A 138 -19.59 22.07 4.67
C GLU A 138 -19.76 20.82 5.55
N GLN A 139 -20.55 19.88 5.09
CA GLN A 139 -20.75 18.58 5.74
C GLN A 139 -19.42 17.80 5.83
N THR A 140 -18.65 17.77 4.75
CA THR A 140 -17.35 17.11 4.71
C THR A 140 -16.38 17.72 5.71
N GLU A 141 -16.25 19.05 5.76
CA GLU A 141 -15.34 19.70 6.72
C GLU A 141 -15.82 19.56 8.17
N THR A 142 -17.14 19.54 8.40
CA THR A 142 -17.71 19.26 9.73
C THR A 142 -17.34 17.85 10.19
N PHE A 143 -17.48 16.86 9.30
CA PHE A 143 -17.07 15.49 9.56
C PHE A 143 -15.54 15.39 9.82
N VAL A 144 -14.72 16.01 8.97
CA VAL A 144 -13.25 15.98 9.10
C VAL A 144 -12.79 16.57 10.44
N ARG A 145 -13.40 17.68 10.89
CA ARG A 145 -13.10 18.27 12.20
C ARG A 145 -13.47 17.35 13.37
N LEU A 146 -14.52 16.55 13.23
CA LEU A 146 -14.90 15.59 14.26
C LEU A 146 -13.91 14.40 14.29
N ILE A 147 -13.67 13.77 13.12
CA ILE A 147 -12.80 12.59 13.07
C ILE A 147 -11.34 12.92 13.40
N GLN A 148 -10.90 14.16 13.12
CA GLN A 148 -9.57 14.63 13.51
C GLN A 148 -9.33 14.52 15.03
N LYS A 149 -10.35 14.78 15.85
CA LYS A 149 -10.25 14.64 17.32
C LYS A 149 -10.10 13.16 17.71
N VAL A 150 -10.84 12.27 17.04
CA VAL A 150 -10.74 10.82 17.26
C VAL A 150 -9.37 10.31 16.83
N TYR A 151 -8.87 10.77 15.67
CA TYR A 151 -7.53 10.40 15.18
C TYR A 151 -6.42 10.92 16.10
N TYR A 152 -6.55 12.13 16.64
CA TYR A 152 -5.59 12.63 17.64
C TYR A 152 -5.52 11.71 18.86
N GLU A 153 -6.66 11.34 19.41
CA GLU A 153 -6.70 10.43 20.58
C GLU A 153 -6.18 9.03 20.22
N PHE A 154 -6.52 8.52 19.05
CA PHE A 154 -6.10 7.20 18.61
C PHE A 154 -4.61 7.14 18.23
N PHE A 155 -4.17 8.02 17.32
CA PHE A 155 -2.83 7.96 16.75
C PHE A 155 -1.77 8.65 17.61
N VAL A 156 -2.09 9.78 18.25
CA VAL A 156 -1.13 10.56 19.02
C VAL A 156 -1.15 10.14 20.49
N LEU A 157 -2.32 10.11 21.13
CA LEU A 157 -2.45 9.71 22.53
C LEU A 157 -2.45 8.18 22.72
N LYS A 158 -2.40 7.41 21.63
CA LYS A 158 -2.32 5.93 21.60
C LYS A 158 -3.46 5.22 22.35
N LYS A 159 -4.63 5.86 22.45
CA LYS A 159 -5.82 5.21 23.01
C LYS A 159 -6.27 4.05 22.13
N SER A 160 -6.71 2.96 22.73
CA SER A 160 -7.32 1.85 22.01
C SER A 160 -8.71 2.23 21.47
N PRO A 161 -9.20 1.55 20.42
CA PRO A 161 -10.58 1.75 19.97
C PRO A 161 -11.62 1.50 21.06
N ALA A 162 -11.34 0.57 21.99
CA ALA A 162 -12.22 0.28 23.13
C ALA A 162 -12.34 1.48 24.07
N GLU A 163 -11.25 2.19 24.36
CA GLU A 163 -11.26 3.42 25.18
C GLU A 163 -12.00 4.55 24.47
N LEU A 164 -11.78 4.72 23.16
CA LEU A 164 -12.50 5.73 22.35
C LEU A 164 -14.00 5.43 22.32
N PHE A 165 -14.38 4.17 22.21
CA PHE A 165 -15.78 3.73 22.18
C PHE A 165 -16.54 4.03 23.49
N GLN A 166 -15.86 4.18 24.62
CA GLN A 166 -16.47 4.58 25.88
C GLN A 166 -16.90 6.06 25.91
N ASN A 167 -16.35 6.90 25.03
CA ASN A 167 -16.76 8.28 24.90
C ASN A 167 -18.06 8.37 24.09
N PRO A 168 -19.20 8.82 24.70
CA PRO A 168 -20.47 8.89 23.99
C PRO A 168 -20.44 9.77 22.72
N ALA A 169 -19.57 10.80 22.71
CA ALA A 169 -19.39 11.68 21.56
C ALA A 169 -18.69 11.00 20.35
N TYR A 170 -17.92 9.94 20.60
CA TYR A 170 -17.13 9.24 19.59
C TYR A 170 -17.71 7.88 19.22
N LYS A 171 -18.61 7.33 20.02
CA LYS A 171 -19.10 5.97 19.88
C LYS A 171 -19.54 5.64 18.46
N ASN A 172 -20.39 6.48 17.87
CA ASN A 172 -20.88 6.26 16.52
C ASN A 172 -19.74 6.26 15.48
N ILE A 173 -18.86 7.28 15.52
CA ILE A 173 -17.77 7.39 14.55
C ILE A 173 -16.70 6.30 14.71
N VAL A 174 -16.49 5.81 15.93
CA VAL A 174 -15.59 4.66 16.19
C VAL A 174 -16.18 3.37 15.62
N GLU A 175 -17.49 3.20 15.68
CA GLU A 175 -18.18 2.06 15.13
C GLU A 175 -18.26 2.10 13.60
N THR A 176 -18.61 3.26 13.02
CA THR A 176 -18.84 3.40 11.56
C THR A 176 -17.57 3.65 10.77
N GLU A 177 -16.68 4.55 11.23
CA GLU A 177 -15.51 4.97 10.46
C GLU A 177 -14.24 4.19 10.83
N LEU A 178 -14.07 3.78 12.09
CA LEU A 178 -12.99 2.90 12.49
C LEU A 178 -13.36 1.42 12.36
N GLU A 179 -14.61 1.11 12.02
CA GLU A 179 -15.15 -0.25 11.89
C GLU A 179 -14.93 -1.12 13.16
N TYR A 180 -14.76 -0.47 14.31
CA TYR A 180 -14.51 -1.15 15.55
C TYR A 180 -15.80 -1.75 16.13
N LYS A 181 -15.71 -3.01 16.57
CA LYS A 181 -16.78 -3.70 17.31
C LYS A 181 -16.29 -4.11 18.69
N PRO A 182 -17.06 -3.89 19.77
CA PRO A 182 -16.67 -4.30 21.13
C PRO A 182 -16.24 -5.76 21.19
N GLY A 183 -15.12 -6.03 21.86
CA GLY A 183 -14.54 -7.36 21.99
C GLY A 183 -13.72 -7.85 20.80
N LYS A 184 -13.60 -7.05 19.72
CA LYS A 184 -12.72 -7.33 18.59
C LYS A 184 -11.41 -6.58 18.71
N VAL A 185 -10.36 -7.14 18.12
CA VAL A 185 -9.02 -6.50 18.06
C VAL A 185 -8.74 -5.87 16.70
N ASP A 186 -9.53 -6.21 15.71
CA ASP A 186 -9.40 -5.70 14.35
C ASP A 186 -10.13 -4.36 14.18
N MET A 187 -9.52 -3.51 13.37
CA MET A 187 -10.00 -2.23 12.87
C MET A 187 -9.53 -2.12 11.41
N TRP A 188 -10.43 -1.82 10.50
CA TRP A 188 -10.12 -1.81 9.05
C TRP A 188 -9.42 -3.11 8.58
N GLY A 189 -9.86 -4.27 9.09
CA GLY A 189 -9.35 -5.58 8.69
C GLY A 189 -7.94 -5.93 9.19
N ARG A 190 -7.36 -5.15 10.12
CA ARG A 190 -6.06 -5.44 10.76
C ARG A 190 -6.14 -5.15 12.26
N HIS A 191 -5.22 -5.71 13.04
CA HIS A 191 -5.10 -5.35 14.44
C HIS A 191 -4.99 -3.84 14.61
N TRP A 192 -5.72 -3.22 15.54
CA TRP A 192 -5.73 -1.76 15.68
C TRP A 192 -4.34 -1.13 15.92
N ARG A 193 -3.41 -1.86 16.56
CA ARG A 193 -2.02 -1.43 16.73
C ARG A 193 -1.26 -1.31 15.41
N PHE A 194 -1.64 -2.08 14.40
CA PHE A 194 -1.08 -1.96 13.05
C PHE A 194 -1.13 -0.52 12.56
N TRP A 195 -2.27 0.11 12.72
CA TRP A 195 -2.51 1.47 12.26
C TRP A 195 -1.80 2.52 13.11
N GLN A 196 -1.71 2.33 14.43
CA GLN A 196 -0.93 3.21 15.31
C GLN A 196 0.58 3.13 15.04
N GLN A 197 1.09 1.95 14.73
CA GLN A 197 2.48 1.75 14.36
C GLN A 197 2.76 2.39 13.00
N LEU A 198 1.84 2.24 12.04
CA LEU A 198 1.93 2.85 10.71
C LEU A 198 2.06 4.38 10.79
N ASP A 199 1.20 5.01 11.58
CA ASP A 199 1.24 6.46 11.80
C ASP A 199 2.54 6.94 12.45
N SER A 200 3.19 6.08 13.23
CA SER A 200 4.42 6.39 13.96
C SER A 200 5.68 6.27 13.10
N ILE A 201 5.60 5.69 11.89
CA ILE A 201 6.75 5.55 11.01
C ILE A 201 7.10 6.90 10.39
N ASN A 202 8.38 7.29 10.51
CA ASN A 202 8.90 8.42 9.75
C ASN A 202 9.30 7.97 8.33
N LEU A 203 8.33 7.98 7.41
CA LEU A 203 8.54 7.56 6.02
C LEU A 203 9.55 8.44 5.28
N ALA A 204 9.67 9.71 5.64
CA ALA A 204 10.70 10.58 5.05
C ALA A 204 12.12 10.07 5.37
N VAL A 205 12.36 9.67 6.60
CA VAL A 205 13.65 9.06 6.99
C VAL A 205 13.86 7.70 6.34
N ALA A 206 12.81 6.88 6.28
CA ALA A 206 12.88 5.58 5.64
C ALA A 206 13.27 5.68 4.16
N TRP A 207 12.60 6.55 3.41
CA TRP A 207 12.90 6.77 1.98
C TRP A 207 14.26 7.44 1.74
N GLN A 208 14.74 8.32 2.62
CA GLN A 208 16.08 8.89 2.51
C GLN A 208 17.22 7.86 2.67
N ARG A 209 16.96 6.76 3.36
CA ARG A 209 17.93 5.66 3.52
C ARG A 209 17.99 4.72 2.32
N VAL A 210 17.04 4.81 1.40
CA VAL A 210 17.01 3.99 0.18
C VAL A 210 18.07 4.50 -0.80
N ASN A 211 19.12 3.69 -1.01
CA ASN A 211 20.25 4.05 -1.88
C ASN A 211 20.17 3.44 -3.30
N CYS A 212 19.19 2.59 -3.58
CA CYS A 212 18.95 2.02 -4.91
C CYS A 212 18.09 2.93 -5.79
N LYS A 213 17.85 2.51 -7.04
CA LYS A 213 16.92 3.21 -7.94
C LYS A 213 15.46 2.97 -7.51
N VAL A 214 14.64 4.01 -7.63
CA VAL A 214 13.22 3.97 -7.23
C VAL A 214 12.34 4.51 -8.36
N LEU A 215 11.34 3.74 -8.74
CA LEU A 215 10.27 4.15 -9.65
C LEU A 215 8.97 4.24 -8.87
N VAL A 216 8.41 5.45 -8.81
CA VAL A 216 7.17 5.72 -8.09
C VAL A 216 6.06 5.98 -9.10
N PHE A 217 5.00 5.19 -9.06
CA PHE A 217 3.84 5.39 -9.92
C PHE A 217 2.71 6.12 -9.20
N GLN A 218 2.05 7.02 -9.94
CA GLN A 218 0.81 7.68 -9.56
C GLN A 218 -0.29 7.26 -10.54
N GLY A 219 -1.42 6.80 -10.03
CA GLY A 219 -2.64 6.59 -10.82
C GLY A 219 -3.49 7.86 -10.86
N GLY A 220 -3.83 8.34 -12.06
CA GLY A 220 -4.61 9.57 -12.22
C GLY A 220 -6.06 9.45 -11.74
N SER A 221 -6.57 8.24 -11.57
CA SER A 221 -7.91 7.93 -11.06
C SER A 221 -7.89 7.09 -9.78
N ASP A 222 -6.76 7.08 -9.08
CA ASP A 222 -6.62 6.38 -7.80
C ASP A 222 -7.30 7.19 -6.68
N PHE A 223 -8.58 6.91 -6.41
CA PHE A 223 -9.34 7.58 -5.34
C PHE A 223 -9.04 7.00 -3.95
N ILE A 224 -8.30 5.87 -3.85
CA ILE A 224 -7.87 5.27 -2.58
C ILE A 224 -6.61 5.99 -2.11
N GLN A 225 -5.56 6.01 -2.92
CA GLN A 225 -4.39 6.87 -2.70
C GLN A 225 -4.59 8.18 -3.47
N CYS A 226 -5.57 8.97 -3.03
CA CYS A 226 -6.10 10.15 -3.72
C CYS A 226 -5.20 11.39 -3.66
N ALA A 227 -4.19 11.39 -2.80
CA ALA A 227 -3.30 12.53 -2.60
C ALA A 227 -2.16 12.53 -3.64
N ALA A 228 -2.34 13.20 -4.75
CA ALA A 228 -1.40 13.22 -5.88
C ALA A 228 0.03 13.71 -5.54
N VAL A 229 0.22 14.37 -4.40
CA VAL A 229 1.53 14.84 -3.94
C VAL A 229 2.41 13.73 -3.36
N GLU A 230 1.82 12.68 -2.81
CA GLU A 230 2.54 11.61 -2.08
C GLU A 230 3.67 10.95 -2.89
N PRO A 231 3.47 10.54 -4.15
CA PRO A 231 4.52 9.93 -4.97
C PRO A 231 5.70 10.88 -5.24
N TYR A 232 5.42 12.17 -5.38
CA TYR A 232 6.46 13.19 -5.58
C TYR A 232 7.28 13.42 -4.31
N LEU A 233 6.66 13.36 -3.13
CA LEU A 233 7.37 13.46 -1.84
C LEU A 233 8.30 12.25 -1.63
N ILE A 234 7.90 11.05 -2.03
CA ILE A 234 8.78 9.87 -2.03
C ILE A 234 10.02 10.14 -2.90
N SER A 235 9.81 10.52 -4.16
CA SER A 235 10.93 10.79 -5.06
C SER A 235 11.81 11.93 -4.57
N ALA A 236 11.24 12.97 -3.99
CA ALA A 236 11.99 14.09 -3.41
C ALA A 236 12.84 13.65 -2.22
N ALA A 237 12.30 12.81 -1.33
CA ALA A 237 13.03 12.31 -0.17
C ALA A 237 14.23 11.44 -0.57
N VAL A 238 14.04 10.50 -1.51
CA VAL A 238 15.13 9.68 -2.05
C VAL A 238 16.19 10.56 -2.75
N ASN A 239 15.76 11.46 -3.62
CA ASN A 239 16.67 12.31 -4.39
C ASN A 239 17.41 13.35 -3.54
N LYS A 240 16.88 13.73 -2.37
CA LYS A 240 17.58 14.58 -1.41
C LYS A 240 18.85 13.90 -0.88
N ALA A 241 18.77 12.61 -0.60
CA ALA A 241 19.90 11.83 -0.09
C ALA A 241 20.77 11.25 -1.23
N HIS A 242 20.14 10.82 -2.32
CA HIS A 242 20.75 10.11 -3.45
C HIS A 242 20.27 10.74 -4.78
N PRO A 243 20.84 11.87 -5.22
CA PRO A 243 20.38 12.61 -6.39
C PRO A 243 20.26 11.75 -7.66
N GLY A 244 19.10 11.80 -8.32
CA GLY A 244 18.80 11.04 -9.55
C GLY A 244 18.46 9.56 -9.33
N ASN A 245 18.24 9.12 -8.09
CA ASN A 245 17.85 7.75 -7.83
C ASN A 245 16.34 7.51 -7.95
N ALA A 246 15.50 8.50 -7.77
CA ALA A 246 14.05 8.31 -7.84
C ALA A 246 13.41 9.10 -8.98
N THR A 247 12.39 8.49 -9.59
CA THR A 247 11.56 9.10 -10.64
C THR A 247 10.09 8.80 -10.36
N THR A 248 9.23 9.79 -10.52
CA THR A 248 7.76 9.63 -10.45
C THR A 248 7.18 9.62 -11.86
N VAL A 249 6.27 8.69 -12.12
CA VAL A 249 5.52 8.56 -13.38
C VAL A 249 4.04 8.53 -13.08
N THR A 250 3.29 9.48 -13.62
CA THR A 250 1.82 9.48 -13.55
C THR A 250 1.25 8.74 -14.74
N ILE A 251 0.36 7.79 -14.48
CA ILE A 251 -0.42 7.09 -15.52
C ILE A 251 -1.86 7.65 -15.45
N PRO A 252 -2.26 8.48 -16.41
CA PRO A 252 -3.62 9.02 -16.43
C PRO A 252 -4.66 7.91 -16.50
N GLN A 253 -5.80 8.11 -15.84
CA GLN A 253 -6.93 7.17 -15.89
C GLN A 253 -6.63 5.76 -15.36
N LEU A 254 -5.60 5.61 -14.52
CA LEU A 254 -5.31 4.38 -13.81
C LEU A 254 -5.85 4.49 -12.38
N ASP A 255 -6.65 3.52 -11.95
CA ASP A 255 -7.14 3.44 -10.58
C ASP A 255 -6.26 2.56 -9.68
N HIS A 256 -6.61 2.48 -8.39
CA HIS A 256 -5.84 1.74 -7.38
C HIS A 256 -5.70 0.24 -7.67
N LEU A 257 -6.67 -0.34 -8.38
CA LEU A 257 -6.70 -1.77 -8.73
C LEU A 257 -6.11 -2.04 -10.11
N LEU A 258 -5.34 -1.08 -10.65
CA LEU A 258 -4.70 -1.15 -11.97
C LEU A 258 -5.71 -1.32 -13.12
N MET A 259 -6.90 -0.73 -12.97
CA MET A 259 -7.92 -0.72 -14.02
C MET A 259 -7.99 0.65 -14.69
N HIS A 260 -8.42 0.66 -15.94
CA HIS A 260 -8.70 1.89 -16.63
C HIS A 260 -9.99 2.51 -16.10
N SER A 261 -9.92 3.70 -15.53
CA SER A 261 -11.06 4.46 -15.01
C SER A 261 -10.89 5.94 -15.37
N MET A 262 -11.89 6.56 -15.99
CA MET A 262 -11.79 7.93 -16.53
C MET A 262 -11.54 8.97 -15.44
N ASN A 263 -12.10 8.77 -14.26
CA ASN A 263 -12.03 9.66 -13.10
C ASN A 263 -12.35 8.89 -11.80
N PHE A 264 -12.34 9.57 -10.66
CA PHE A 264 -12.61 8.97 -9.36
C PHE A 264 -14.02 8.37 -9.27
N GLU A 265 -15.05 9.05 -9.80
CA GLU A 265 -16.44 8.58 -9.77
C GLU A 265 -16.58 7.25 -10.53
N GLN A 266 -15.90 7.12 -11.67
CA GLN A 266 -15.92 5.87 -12.40
C GLN A 266 -15.12 4.79 -11.68
N ALA A 267 -13.98 5.11 -11.09
CA ALA A 267 -13.18 4.15 -10.34
C ALA A 267 -13.98 3.56 -9.16
N VAL A 268 -14.75 4.38 -8.43
CA VAL A 268 -15.67 3.92 -7.38
C VAL A 268 -16.73 2.96 -7.92
N LYS A 269 -17.36 3.32 -9.05
CA LYS A 269 -18.36 2.43 -9.68
C LYS A 269 -17.76 1.10 -10.12
N ASN A 270 -16.58 1.16 -10.72
CA ASN A 270 -15.87 0.00 -11.27
C ASN A 270 -15.41 -0.97 -10.18
N MET A 271 -14.94 -0.45 -9.04
CA MET A 271 -14.48 -1.26 -7.91
C MET A 271 -15.55 -2.25 -7.41
N ASN A 272 -16.82 -1.93 -7.54
CA ASN A 272 -17.95 -2.76 -7.13
C ASN A 272 -18.43 -3.75 -8.19
N GLN A 273 -17.76 -3.83 -9.36
CA GLN A 273 -18.14 -4.68 -10.47
C GLN A 273 -17.09 -5.77 -10.71
N LYS A 274 -17.35 -7.01 -10.25
CA LYS A 274 -16.40 -8.14 -10.39
C LYS A 274 -15.95 -8.37 -11.83
N ASP A 275 -16.87 -8.32 -12.79
CA ASP A 275 -16.57 -8.55 -14.21
C ASP A 275 -15.65 -7.46 -14.78
N TYR A 276 -15.81 -6.22 -14.30
CA TYR A 276 -14.93 -5.12 -14.67
C TYR A 276 -13.50 -5.36 -14.19
N LEU A 277 -13.32 -5.77 -12.93
CA LEU A 277 -12.01 -6.03 -12.33
C LEU A 277 -11.26 -7.18 -13.06
N ASN A 278 -11.98 -8.13 -13.64
CA ASN A 278 -11.38 -9.25 -14.35
C ASN A 278 -11.01 -8.93 -15.81
N GLY A 279 -11.70 -7.98 -16.44
CA GLY A 279 -11.61 -7.68 -17.87
C GLY A 279 -10.81 -6.43 -18.27
N ASN A 280 -10.62 -5.47 -17.35
CA ASN A 280 -10.16 -4.12 -17.67
C ASN A 280 -8.78 -3.76 -17.09
N PHE A 281 -7.92 -4.75 -16.90
CA PHE A 281 -6.55 -4.51 -16.43
C PHE A 281 -5.79 -3.61 -17.41
N ASP A 282 -5.25 -2.51 -16.88
CA ASP A 282 -4.43 -1.57 -17.64
C ASP A 282 -2.96 -1.96 -17.58
N SER A 283 -2.45 -2.48 -18.68
CA SER A 283 -1.08 -2.96 -18.77
C SER A 283 -0.01 -1.86 -18.85
N ARG A 284 -0.38 -0.57 -18.92
CA ARG A 284 0.58 0.53 -19.06
C ARG A 284 1.60 0.55 -17.94
N LEU A 285 1.15 0.40 -16.67
CA LEU A 285 2.05 0.35 -15.53
C LEU A 285 2.98 -0.86 -15.57
N LEU A 286 2.46 -2.05 -15.90
CA LEU A 286 3.27 -3.26 -16.09
C LEU A 286 4.35 -3.04 -17.16
N ASN A 287 3.98 -2.51 -18.29
CA ASN A 287 4.90 -2.27 -19.42
C ASN A 287 5.99 -1.25 -19.05
N GLU A 288 5.64 -0.19 -18.33
CA GLU A 288 6.61 0.79 -17.83
C GLU A 288 7.56 0.16 -16.80
N SER A 289 7.05 -0.65 -15.88
CA SER A 289 7.87 -1.35 -14.90
C SER A 289 8.89 -2.27 -15.57
N ILE A 290 8.47 -3.02 -16.60
CA ILE A 290 9.35 -3.90 -17.37
C ILE A 290 10.42 -3.07 -18.10
N ARG A 291 10.05 -2.03 -18.83
CA ARG A 291 11.01 -1.15 -19.54
C ARG A 291 12.06 -0.57 -18.59
N TRP A 292 11.62 -0.12 -17.40
CA TRP A 292 12.53 0.43 -16.41
C TRP A 292 13.48 -0.62 -15.85
N MET A 293 13.00 -1.82 -15.53
CA MET A 293 13.83 -2.91 -15.05
C MET A 293 14.80 -3.40 -16.13
N ASP A 294 14.33 -3.59 -17.37
CA ASP A 294 15.16 -4.02 -18.51
C ASP A 294 16.29 -3.03 -18.79
N LYS A 295 16.01 -1.72 -18.75
CA LYS A 295 17.04 -0.67 -18.87
C LYS A 295 18.12 -0.80 -17.79
N MET A 296 17.75 -1.13 -16.56
CA MET A 296 18.70 -1.34 -15.46
C MET A 296 19.50 -2.65 -15.61
N LEU A 297 18.98 -3.60 -16.38
CA LEU A 297 19.64 -4.87 -16.72
C LEU A 297 20.52 -4.76 -17.98
N GLY A 298 20.51 -3.61 -18.65
CA GLY A 298 21.23 -3.43 -19.92
C GLY A 298 20.58 -4.14 -21.12
N LYS A 299 19.25 -4.37 -21.08
CA LYS A 299 18.47 -5.00 -22.13
C LYS A 299 17.81 -3.98 -23.03
#